data_24d68b1cecbad4484903ece316e89d5d
#
_entry.id   24d68b1cecbad4484903ece316e89d5d
#
_cell.length_a   1.000
_cell.length_b   1.000
_cell.length_c   1.000
_cell.angle_alpha   90.00
_cell.angle_beta   90.00
_cell.angle_gamma   90.00
#
_symmetry.space_group_name_H-M   'P 1'
#
loop_
_entity.id
_entity.type
_entity.pdbx_description
1 polymer ?
#
loop_
_entity_poly.entity_id
_entity_poly.type
_entity_poly.pdbx_seq_one_letter_code
_entity_poly.pdbx_strand_id
1 'polypeptide(L)'
;MLRTMIKRMPPGDSQRAKLLEAIEVASKIALAEVDEETRRASVMFCLRTTIDGFPPGLISNSRRLIDYIDVEDMFVEGLPSTSVGGGSSTLEPLHCTLFLFDDKLMIVKRPGNGEKSGQVLAGLDQLEKIAKGSGVPSGLKKNGMSCKGVVDLTDVVATDVGGAGGCFLV
;
A
#
# COMPACT_ATOMS: atom_id res chain seq x y z
N MET A 1 9.84 15.90 -31.05
CA MET A 1 10.48 15.42 -32.31
C MET A 1 9.50 14.70 -33.24
N LEU A 2 8.83 13.61 -32.85
CA LEU A 2 7.90 12.86 -33.70
C LEU A 2 6.75 13.70 -34.28
N ARG A 3 6.10 14.55 -33.49
CA ARG A 3 5.04 15.46 -33.96
C ARG A 3 5.51 16.44 -35.04
N THR A 4 6.79 16.84 -35.03
CA THR A 4 7.39 17.74 -36.02
C THR A 4 7.64 16.99 -37.33
N MET A 5 8.00 15.71 -37.27
CA MET A 5 8.15 14.86 -38.44
C MET A 5 6.82 14.68 -39.18
N ILE A 6 5.74 14.38 -38.47
CA ILE A 6 4.39 14.22 -39.05
C ILE A 6 3.92 15.46 -39.79
N LYS A 7 4.24 16.67 -39.27
CA LYS A 7 3.88 17.94 -39.92
C LYS A 7 4.57 18.15 -41.27
N ARG A 8 5.73 17.50 -41.45
CA ARG A 8 6.52 17.59 -42.71
C ARG A 8 6.22 16.46 -43.72
N MET A 9 5.43 15.46 -43.34
CA MET A 9 5.07 14.35 -44.19
C MET A 9 3.83 14.67 -45.06
N PRO A 10 3.78 14.24 -46.31
CA PRO A 10 2.62 14.40 -47.17
C PRO A 10 1.38 13.74 -46.57
N PRO A 11 0.16 14.26 -46.80
CA PRO A 11 -1.08 13.71 -46.22
C PRO A 11 -1.40 12.26 -46.65
N GLY A 12 -0.86 11.80 -47.76
CA GLY A 12 -1.10 10.44 -48.32
C GLY A 12 0.00 9.42 -48.01
N ASP A 13 0.99 9.77 -47.19
CA ASP A 13 2.09 8.86 -46.87
C ASP A 13 1.61 7.75 -45.92
N SER A 14 1.82 6.49 -46.28
CA SER A 14 1.45 5.32 -45.49
C SER A 14 2.18 5.24 -44.16
N GLN A 15 3.36 5.83 -44.07
CA GLN A 15 4.14 5.89 -42.81
C GLN A 15 3.56 6.89 -41.84
N ARG A 16 2.82 7.90 -42.30
CA ARG A 16 2.17 8.90 -41.44
C ARG A 16 1.15 8.27 -40.48
N ALA A 17 0.35 7.33 -41.00
CA ALA A 17 -0.63 6.61 -40.19
C ALA A 17 0.06 5.79 -39.05
N LYS A 18 1.12 5.06 -39.40
CA LYS A 18 1.92 4.27 -38.43
C LYS A 18 2.59 5.15 -37.37
N LEU A 19 3.07 6.34 -37.76
CA LEU A 19 3.66 7.29 -36.82
C LEU A 19 2.62 7.90 -35.88
N LEU A 20 1.41 8.16 -36.35
CA LEU A 20 0.32 8.65 -35.49
C LEU A 20 -0.10 7.59 -34.48
N GLU A 21 -0.25 6.33 -34.94
CA GLU A 21 -0.53 5.20 -34.06
C GLU A 21 0.56 5.01 -33.00
N ALA A 22 1.84 5.07 -33.40
CA ALA A 22 2.96 4.97 -32.46
C ALA A 22 2.97 6.09 -31.41
N ILE A 23 2.61 7.31 -31.81
CA ILE A 23 2.49 8.45 -30.86
C ILE A 23 1.33 8.24 -29.90
N GLU A 24 0.21 7.70 -30.38
CA GLU A 24 -0.95 7.42 -29.53
C GLU A 24 -0.62 6.35 -28.50
N VAL A 25 0.00 5.26 -28.91
CA VAL A 25 0.45 4.17 -28.03
C VAL A 25 1.45 4.69 -27.00
N ALA A 26 2.48 5.43 -27.44
CA ALA A 26 3.47 6.03 -26.54
C ALA A 26 2.83 7.00 -25.54
N SER A 27 1.82 7.78 -25.98
CA SER A 27 1.09 8.68 -25.08
C SER A 27 0.26 7.93 -24.04
N LYS A 28 -0.38 6.82 -24.44
CA LYS A 28 -1.13 5.96 -23.50
C LYS A 28 -0.22 5.33 -22.44
N ILE A 29 0.95 4.84 -22.88
CA ILE A 29 1.95 4.27 -21.96
C ILE A 29 2.44 5.34 -20.97
N ALA A 30 2.81 6.52 -21.47
CA ALA A 30 3.28 7.61 -20.62
C ALA A 30 2.21 8.09 -19.60
N LEU A 31 0.95 8.14 -20.01
CA LEU A 31 -0.16 8.48 -19.11
C LEU A 31 -0.36 7.38 -18.05
N ALA A 32 -0.25 6.11 -18.42
CA ALA A 32 -0.37 5.00 -17.47
C ALA A 32 0.75 5.00 -16.42
N GLU A 33 1.98 5.34 -16.82
CA GLU A 33 3.10 5.48 -15.87
C GLU A 33 2.89 6.64 -14.89
N VAL A 34 2.41 7.79 -15.38
CA VAL A 34 2.10 8.95 -14.53
C VAL A 34 0.99 8.61 -13.55
N ASP A 35 -0.05 7.89 -13.98
CA ASP A 35 -1.14 7.45 -13.12
C ASP A 35 -0.65 6.50 -12.02
N GLU A 36 0.23 5.57 -12.35
CA GLU A 36 0.78 4.62 -11.38
C GLU A 36 1.71 5.31 -10.36
N GLU A 37 2.55 6.25 -10.80
CA GLU A 37 3.39 7.04 -9.89
C GLU A 37 2.54 7.89 -8.95
N THR A 38 1.52 8.54 -9.46
CA THR A 38 0.56 9.33 -8.68
C THR A 38 -0.17 8.45 -7.67
N ARG A 39 -0.56 7.25 -8.06
CA ARG A 39 -1.20 6.28 -7.17
C ARG A 39 -0.26 5.86 -6.03
N ARG A 40 0.99 5.52 -6.32
CA ARG A 40 2.00 5.17 -5.30
C ARG A 40 2.22 6.31 -4.31
N ALA A 41 2.40 7.52 -4.82
CA ALA A 41 2.56 8.70 -3.98
C ALA A 41 1.33 8.94 -3.08
N SER A 42 0.12 8.73 -3.62
CA SER A 42 -1.13 8.87 -2.87
C SER A 42 -1.27 7.82 -1.78
N VAL A 43 -0.90 6.56 -2.04
CA VAL A 43 -0.86 5.49 -1.02
C VAL A 43 0.07 5.87 0.12
N MET A 44 1.31 6.24 -0.19
CA MET A 44 2.29 6.63 0.82
C MET A 44 1.84 7.85 1.63
N PHE A 45 1.21 8.81 0.97
CA PHE A 45 0.63 9.97 1.64
C PHE A 45 -0.47 9.57 2.63
N CYS A 46 -1.40 8.69 2.25
CA CYS A 46 -2.46 8.19 3.10
C CYS A 46 -1.89 7.48 4.33
N LEU A 47 -1.01 6.50 4.13
CA LEU A 47 -0.41 5.72 5.20
C LEU A 47 0.38 6.60 6.18
N ARG A 48 1.20 7.52 5.67
CA ARG A 48 1.97 8.46 6.50
C ARG A 48 1.08 9.38 7.33
N THR A 49 -0.04 9.80 6.77
CA THR A 49 -0.96 10.76 7.41
C THR A 49 -1.79 10.10 8.50
N THR A 50 -2.17 8.84 8.32
CA THR A 50 -3.14 8.14 9.19
C THR A 50 -2.48 7.27 10.25
N ILE A 51 -1.25 6.77 10.03
CA ILE A 51 -0.56 5.85 10.92
C ILE A 51 0.41 6.61 11.82
N ASP A 52 0.26 6.43 13.13
CA ASP A 52 1.21 6.92 14.11
C ASP A 52 2.49 6.10 14.08
N GLY A 53 3.64 6.79 14.16
CA GLY A 53 4.94 6.11 14.07
C GLY A 53 5.24 5.53 12.69
N PHE A 54 4.63 6.04 11.61
CA PHE A 54 4.94 5.61 10.25
C PHE A 54 6.44 5.75 9.98
N PRO A 55 7.15 4.66 9.61
CA PRO A 55 8.60 4.69 9.45
C PRO A 55 9.04 5.52 8.23
N PRO A 56 9.91 6.53 8.42
CA PRO A 56 10.39 7.36 7.30
C PRO A 56 11.08 6.54 6.20
N GLY A 57 11.75 5.45 6.57
CA GLY A 57 12.45 4.56 5.65
C GLY A 57 11.54 3.77 4.71
N LEU A 58 10.22 3.77 4.96
CA LEU A 58 9.25 3.21 4.02
C LEU A 58 8.91 4.14 2.87
N ILE A 59 9.19 5.45 3.01
CA ILE A 59 8.89 6.42 1.96
C ILE A 59 9.87 6.21 0.81
N SER A 60 9.37 5.75 -0.33
CA SER A 60 10.14 5.55 -1.55
C SER A 60 9.23 5.72 -2.77
N ASN A 61 9.73 6.36 -3.81
CA ASN A 61 9.00 6.53 -5.06
C ASN A 61 8.88 5.21 -5.85
N SER A 62 9.76 4.26 -5.59
CA SER A 62 9.75 2.95 -6.27
C SER A 62 8.91 1.91 -5.55
N ARG A 63 8.73 2.03 -4.21
CA ARG A 63 8.02 1.02 -3.41
C ARG A 63 6.54 1.02 -3.71
N ARG A 64 5.99 -0.17 -3.90
CA ARG A 64 4.56 -0.38 -4.15
C ARG A 64 3.91 -1.11 -2.99
N LEU A 65 2.72 -0.66 -2.61
CA LEU A 65 1.83 -1.46 -1.81
C LEU A 65 1.23 -2.54 -2.74
N ILE A 66 1.47 -3.80 -2.40
CA ILE A 66 0.96 -4.96 -3.14
C ILE A 66 -0.42 -5.31 -2.64
N ASP A 67 -0.56 -5.46 -1.31
CA ASP A 67 -1.81 -5.87 -0.70
C ASP A 67 -1.85 -5.49 0.79
N TYR A 68 -2.99 -5.69 1.42
CA TYR A 68 -3.16 -5.55 2.86
C TYR A 68 -4.16 -6.59 3.36
N ILE A 69 -3.98 -7.02 4.59
CA ILE A 69 -4.89 -7.96 5.26
C ILE A 69 -5.11 -7.54 6.71
N ASP A 70 -6.36 -7.59 7.14
CA ASP A 70 -6.72 -7.42 8.54
C ASP A 70 -6.59 -8.75 9.27
N VAL A 71 -5.87 -8.74 10.39
CA VAL A 71 -5.56 -9.93 11.18
C VAL A 71 -5.83 -9.67 12.67
N GLU A 72 -5.99 -10.74 13.40
CA GLU A 72 -5.94 -10.75 14.86
C GLU A 72 -4.63 -11.39 15.29
N ASP A 73 -3.82 -10.62 16.01
CA ASP A 73 -2.59 -11.11 16.58
C ASP A 73 -2.92 -11.81 17.90
N MET A 74 -2.78 -13.13 17.90
CA MET A 74 -3.03 -13.97 19.06
C MET A 74 -1.71 -14.55 19.56
N PHE A 75 -1.56 -14.53 20.87
CA PHE A 75 -0.43 -15.16 21.52
C PHE A 75 -0.49 -16.69 21.33
N VAL A 76 0.54 -17.28 20.75
CA VAL A 76 0.68 -18.73 20.65
C VAL A 76 1.49 -19.24 21.85
N GLU A 77 0.88 -20.03 22.72
CA GLU A 77 1.58 -20.66 23.84
C GLU A 77 2.72 -21.55 23.33
N GLY A 78 3.91 -21.36 23.87
CA GLY A 78 5.09 -22.17 23.53
C GLY A 78 6.15 -21.47 22.70
N LEU A 79 5.92 -20.28 22.18
CA LEU A 79 6.95 -19.44 21.60
C LEU A 79 7.60 -18.55 22.69
N PRO A 80 8.93 -18.37 22.68
CA PRO A 80 9.58 -17.47 23.62
C PRO A 80 9.13 -16.03 23.38
N SER A 81 8.22 -15.53 24.26
CA SER A 81 7.80 -14.13 24.20
C SER A 81 8.96 -13.22 24.63
N THR A 82 9.37 -12.32 23.77
CA THR A 82 10.33 -11.25 24.10
C THR A 82 9.70 -10.11 24.89
N SER A 83 8.43 -10.22 25.30
CA SER A 83 7.76 -9.23 26.13
C SER A 83 7.98 -9.51 27.60
N VAL A 84 8.94 -8.80 28.21
CA VAL A 84 9.12 -8.67 29.65
C VAL A 84 7.97 -7.80 30.20
N GLY A 85 6.97 -8.43 30.78
CA GLY A 85 5.88 -7.71 31.44
C GLY A 85 4.91 -8.69 32.08
N GLY A 86 5.21 -9.11 33.33
CA GLY A 86 4.35 -10.00 34.09
C GLY A 86 3.00 -9.37 34.41
N GLY A 87 1.96 -9.96 33.94
CA GLY A 87 0.56 -9.68 34.27
C GLY A 87 -0.31 -10.75 33.64
N SER A 88 -0.89 -11.61 34.45
CA SER A 88 -1.95 -12.55 34.06
C SER A 88 -3.20 -11.74 33.71
N SER A 89 -3.25 -11.21 32.50
CA SER A 89 -4.47 -10.68 31.90
C SER A 89 -4.84 -11.59 30.74
N THR A 90 -6.10 -11.94 30.68
CA THR A 90 -6.72 -12.52 29.46
C THR A 90 -6.31 -11.63 28.30
N LEU A 91 -5.34 -12.11 27.52
CA LEU A 91 -4.79 -11.36 26.38
C LEU A 91 -5.90 -11.26 25.34
N GLU A 92 -6.58 -10.11 25.30
CA GLU A 92 -7.49 -9.81 24.22
C GLU A 92 -6.70 -9.82 22.90
N PRO A 93 -7.25 -10.41 21.85
CA PRO A 93 -6.58 -10.43 20.55
C PRO A 93 -6.29 -9.00 20.09
N LEU A 94 -5.08 -8.78 19.62
CA LEU A 94 -4.67 -7.48 19.12
C LEU A 94 -5.08 -7.36 17.65
N HIS A 95 -5.98 -6.45 17.33
CA HIS A 95 -6.39 -6.22 15.95
C HIS A 95 -5.31 -5.47 15.19
N CYS A 96 -4.77 -6.09 14.16
CA CYS A 96 -3.71 -5.55 13.33
C CYS A 96 -4.14 -5.50 11.86
N THR A 97 -3.42 -4.70 11.09
CA THR A 97 -3.41 -4.73 9.62
C THR A 97 -1.98 -4.93 9.16
N LEU A 98 -1.77 -5.90 8.31
CA LEU A 98 -0.52 -6.13 7.63
C LEU A 98 -0.57 -5.44 6.27
N PHE A 99 0.38 -4.55 6.01
CA PHE A 99 0.55 -3.91 4.71
C PHE A 99 1.76 -4.52 4.02
N LEU A 100 1.52 -5.24 2.94
CA LEU A 100 2.54 -5.92 2.14
C LEU A 100 3.03 -4.98 1.05
N PHE A 101 4.30 -4.63 1.09
CA PHE A 101 5.02 -3.93 0.03
C PHE A 101 5.84 -4.93 -0.79
N ASP A 102 6.43 -4.47 -1.88
CA ASP A 102 7.27 -5.27 -2.76
C ASP A 102 8.57 -5.79 -2.09
N ASP A 103 9.02 -5.16 -1.01
CA ASP A 103 10.25 -5.52 -0.28
C ASP A 103 10.04 -5.68 1.24
N LYS A 104 8.93 -5.19 1.80
CA LYS A 104 8.71 -5.11 3.25
C LYS A 104 7.28 -5.45 3.65
N LEU A 105 7.15 -5.91 4.89
CA LEU A 105 5.88 -6.10 5.58
C LEU A 105 5.79 -5.09 6.74
N MET A 106 4.76 -4.26 6.76
CA MET A 106 4.49 -3.33 7.86
C MET A 106 3.32 -3.84 8.70
N ILE A 107 3.53 -3.94 9.99
CA ILE A 107 2.54 -4.37 10.98
C ILE A 107 1.98 -3.15 11.67
N VAL A 108 0.67 -2.96 11.60
CA VAL A 108 -0.01 -1.79 12.15
C VAL A 108 -1.13 -2.22 13.07
N LYS A 109 -1.09 -1.79 14.34
CA LYS A 109 -2.19 -1.97 15.27
C LYS A 109 -3.36 -1.06 14.90
N ARG A 110 -4.57 -1.64 14.86
CA ARG A 110 -5.82 -0.89 14.68
C ARG A 110 -6.38 -0.42 16.03
N PRO A 111 -7.07 0.72 16.09
CA PRO A 111 -7.75 1.18 17.30
C PRO A 111 -9.02 0.37 17.58
N GLY A 112 -9.43 0.32 18.84
CA GLY A 112 -10.70 -0.25 19.29
C GLY A 112 -10.76 -1.77 19.12
N ASN A 113 -11.97 -2.26 18.90
CA ASN A 113 -12.32 -3.67 18.79
C ASN A 113 -12.23 -4.23 17.35
N GLY A 114 -11.51 -3.57 16.46
CA GLY A 114 -11.33 -4.02 15.07
C GLY A 114 -12.51 -3.82 14.13
N GLU A 115 -13.55 -3.06 14.54
CA GLU A 115 -14.75 -2.83 13.72
C GLU A 115 -14.47 -2.23 12.34
N LYS A 116 -13.49 -1.34 12.25
CA LYS A 116 -13.12 -0.71 10.98
C LYS A 116 -11.92 -1.41 10.37
N SER A 117 -12.03 -1.71 9.07
CA SER A 117 -10.92 -2.31 8.32
C SER A 117 -9.73 -1.34 8.23
N GLY A 118 -8.53 -1.90 8.14
CA GLY A 118 -7.32 -1.13 7.96
C GLY A 118 -7.33 -0.29 6.68
N GLN A 119 -7.97 -0.76 5.62
CA GLN A 119 -8.16 -0.01 4.38
C GLN A 119 -8.87 1.32 4.60
N VAL A 120 -10.00 1.30 5.29
CA VAL A 120 -10.80 2.50 5.57
C VAL A 120 -10.06 3.41 6.53
N LEU A 121 -9.45 2.86 7.59
CA LEU A 121 -8.67 3.63 8.55
C LEU A 121 -7.44 4.28 7.89
N ALA A 122 -6.79 3.59 6.96
CA ALA A 122 -5.65 4.13 6.21
C ALA A 122 -6.07 5.14 5.12
N GLY A 123 -7.36 5.28 4.82
CA GLY A 123 -7.87 6.16 3.78
C GLY A 123 -7.60 5.66 2.36
N LEU A 124 -7.30 4.38 2.20
CA LEU A 124 -7.00 3.78 0.89
C LEU A 124 -8.24 3.65 0.00
N ASP A 125 -9.43 3.65 0.58
CA ASP A 125 -10.71 3.72 -0.11
C ASP A 125 -10.94 5.05 -0.85
N GLN A 126 -10.18 6.08 -0.51
CA GLN A 126 -10.28 7.42 -1.09
C GLN A 126 -9.20 7.73 -2.14
N LEU A 127 -8.33 6.76 -2.43
CA LEU A 127 -7.19 6.95 -3.35
C LEU A 127 -7.59 7.50 -4.72
N GLU A 128 -8.69 7.02 -5.30
CA GLU A 128 -9.15 7.50 -6.60
C GLU A 128 -9.54 8.97 -6.58
N LYS A 129 -10.08 9.47 -5.47
CA LYS A 129 -10.44 10.88 -5.31
C LYS A 129 -9.19 11.75 -5.21
N ILE A 130 -8.18 11.25 -4.49
CA ILE A 130 -6.88 11.94 -4.33
C ILE A 130 -6.16 12.00 -5.68
N ALA A 131 -6.08 10.88 -6.40
CA ALA A 131 -5.42 10.79 -7.69
C ALA A 131 -6.08 11.67 -8.77
N LYS A 132 -7.41 11.84 -8.73
CA LYS A 132 -8.14 12.73 -9.65
C LYS A 132 -8.02 14.23 -9.31
N GLY A 133 -7.18 14.59 -8.33
CA GLY A 133 -6.93 15.98 -7.97
C GLY A 133 -8.11 16.68 -7.26
N SER A 134 -9.08 15.92 -6.76
CA SER A 134 -10.22 16.45 -6.01
C SER A 134 -9.86 17.02 -4.63
N GLY A 135 -8.55 17.22 -4.39
CA GLY A 135 -8.00 17.71 -3.13
C GLY A 135 -7.74 16.59 -2.12
N VAL A 136 -6.92 16.89 -1.15
CA VAL A 136 -6.70 16.00 0.00
C VAL A 136 -8.04 15.89 0.74
N PRO A 137 -8.57 14.67 0.95
CA PRO A 137 -9.78 14.51 1.72
C PRO A 137 -9.59 15.18 3.08
N SER A 138 -10.47 16.11 3.40
CA SER A 138 -10.43 16.90 4.65
C SER A 138 -10.59 16.06 5.93
N GLY A 139 -10.69 14.74 5.80
CA GLY A 139 -10.83 13.77 6.88
C GLY A 139 -9.62 12.87 7.15
N LEU A 140 -8.56 12.95 6.33
CA LEU A 140 -7.34 12.20 6.58
C LEU A 140 -6.59 12.80 7.78
N LYS A 141 -6.64 12.11 8.90
CA LYS A 141 -5.95 12.46 10.13
C LYS A 141 -5.57 11.18 10.87
N LYS A 142 -4.68 11.30 11.81
CA LYS A 142 -4.36 10.21 12.74
C LYS A 142 -5.63 9.74 13.45
N ASN A 143 -5.86 8.45 13.43
CA ASN A 143 -7.09 7.81 13.89
C ASN A 143 -6.84 6.67 14.90
N GLY A 144 -5.65 6.65 15.49
CA GLY A 144 -5.25 5.66 16.47
C GLY A 144 -4.61 4.39 15.87
N MET A 145 -4.43 4.32 14.54
CA MET A 145 -3.54 3.32 13.97
C MET A 145 -2.10 3.60 14.38
N SER A 146 -1.36 2.58 14.81
CA SER A 146 0.05 2.72 15.19
C SER A 146 0.91 1.64 14.59
N CYS A 147 2.04 2.05 14.00
CA CYS A 147 3.04 1.11 13.48
C CYS A 147 3.68 0.34 14.63
N LYS A 148 3.66 -1.00 14.54
CA LYS A 148 4.30 -1.90 15.50
C LYS A 148 5.69 -2.32 15.06
N GLY A 149 5.88 -2.45 13.76
CA GLY A 149 7.15 -2.84 13.19
C GLY A 149 7.11 -2.92 11.68
N VAL A 150 8.28 -3.02 11.11
CA VAL A 150 8.50 -3.29 9.69
C VAL A 150 9.56 -4.36 9.59
N VAL A 151 9.29 -5.36 8.77
CA VAL A 151 10.18 -6.51 8.55
C VAL A 151 10.54 -6.56 7.06
N ASP A 152 11.76 -6.94 6.75
CA ASP A 152 12.15 -7.23 5.37
C ASP A 152 11.54 -8.57 4.95
N LEU A 153 11.00 -8.66 3.73
CA LEU A 153 10.39 -9.90 3.24
C LEU A 153 11.38 -11.05 3.14
N THR A 154 12.66 -10.77 3.04
CA THR A 154 13.74 -11.77 3.09
C THR A 154 13.85 -12.45 4.45
N ASP A 155 13.38 -11.81 5.51
CA ASP A 155 13.49 -12.28 6.89
C ASP A 155 12.17 -12.89 7.41
N VAL A 156 11.13 -12.91 6.55
CA VAL A 156 9.80 -13.41 6.89
C VAL A 156 9.56 -14.79 6.32
N VAL A 157 9.10 -15.70 7.15
CA VAL A 157 8.62 -17.03 6.74
C VAL A 157 7.18 -17.17 7.15
N ALA A 158 6.28 -17.13 6.17
CA ALA A 158 4.86 -17.38 6.41
C ALA A 158 4.57 -18.88 6.37
N THR A 159 4.04 -19.42 7.46
CA THR A 159 3.66 -20.83 7.55
C THR A 159 2.19 -20.96 7.82
N ASP A 160 1.48 -21.72 6.99
CA ASP A 160 0.10 -22.10 7.26
C ASP A 160 0.11 -23.19 8.34
N VAL A 161 -0.44 -22.87 9.51
CA VAL A 161 -0.55 -23.82 10.64
C VAL A 161 -1.90 -24.51 10.68
N GLY A 162 -2.75 -24.29 9.68
CA GLY A 162 -4.08 -24.90 9.57
C GLY A 162 -5.11 -24.25 10.51
N GLY A 163 -6.37 -24.53 10.25
CA GLY A 163 -7.48 -24.02 11.04
C GLY A 163 -8.57 -23.38 10.18
N ALA A 164 -9.74 -23.20 10.75
CA ALA A 164 -10.91 -22.67 10.06
C ALA A 164 -10.81 -21.17 9.67
N GLY A 165 -9.70 -20.49 9.99
CA GLY A 165 -9.51 -19.07 9.76
C GLY A 165 -8.18 -18.67 9.10
N GLY A 166 -7.34 -19.64 8.70
CA GLY A 166 -6.00 -19.37 8.18
C GLY A 166 -5.11 -18.70 9.24
N CYS A 167 -4.23 -19.45 9.86
CA CYS A 167 -3.28 -18.95 10.87
C CYS A 167 -1.89 -18.93 10.24
N PHE A 168 -1.16 -17.83 10.42
CA PHE A 168 0.18 -17.64 9.89
C PHE A 168 1.14 -17.28 11.03
N LEU A 169 2.32 -17.84 10.97
CA LEU A 169 3.44 -17.48 11.82
C LEU A 169 4.43 -16.66 11.00
N VAL A 170 4.83 -15.51 11.49
CA VAL A 170 5.76 -14.60 10.83
C VAL A 170 7.02 -14.48 11.69
#